data_cfcbb9b266bdd577991da909cbd2ac5f
#
_entry.id   cfcbb9b266bdd577991da909cbd2ac5f
#
_cell.length_a   1.000
_cell.length_b   1.000
_cell.length_c   1.000
_cell.angle_alpha   90.00
_cell.angle_beta   90.00
_cell.angle_gamma   90.00
#
_symmetry.space_group_name_H-M   'P 1'
#
loop_
_entity.id
_entity.type
_entity.pdbx_description
1 polymer ?
#
loop_
_entity_poly.entity_id
_entity_poly.type
_entity_poly.pdbx_seq_one_letter_code
_entity_poly.pdbx_strand_id
1 'polypeptide(L)'
;MLFRSNISKGVVAKYLRLAAGAGLNWPLPEGLDDAALERRLYQQPSARAPTFAEPNYAEIHQELKRKGVTLILLWEEYRQASGDASFQYTAFCTHYRAWAGKLKRSMRQVHRAGEKLFADYAGPTIPIIDAHTGEVRPASIFVAVLGASSYTFACATTGQTQADWLNGLGRAFIYIGGVPELIVPDNPRALISNANRYEPQLNRATAEFAAHYATVILPARPRKPQDKAKAEVGVQVVERWILARLRHRQFFSVAELDLAVTQLLPALNERPFKKLPGCRKEAFARLDAPYLRPLPTTRFIMAEWKRAGVNIDYHVEFEGHYYSVPHALVRQEVELRITRSTIEILARGHRVAIHPRSGRKGYHSTIADHMPASHRAHAEWSPSKLMNWASSVGPATGELVKRLL
;
A
#
# COMPACT_ATOMS: atom_id res chain seq x y z
N MET A 1 51.63 -22.27 57.95
CA MET A 1 51.35 -22.55 56.54
C MET A 1 50.12 -21.73 56.12
N LEU A 2 50.37 -20.69 55.35
CA LEU A 2 49.30 -19.86 54.80
C LEU A 2 48.81 -20.51 53.50
N PHE A 3 47.66 -21.18 53.55
CA PHE A 3 46.94 -21.65 52.32
C PHE A 3 46.46 -20.43 51.56
N ARG A 4 47.03 -20.16 50.40
CA ARG A 4 46.55 -19.17 49.46
C ARG A 4 45.32 -19.78 48.74
N SER A 5 44.12 -19.49 49.27
CA SER A 5 42.91 -19.72 48.51
C SER A 5 42.88 -18.70 47.36
N ASN A 6 42.59 -19.16 46.13
CA ASN A 6 42.47 -18.28 44.96
C ASN A 6 41.19 -17.40 44.98
N ILE A 7 40.69 -17.06 46.16
CA ILE A 7 39.46 -16.30 46.37
C ILE A 7 39.82 -14.85 46.72
N SER A 8 39.21 -13.90 46.02
CA SER A 8 39.45 -12.48 46.25
C SER A 8 38.97 -12.03 47.65
N LYS A 9 39.67 -11.07 48.26
CA LYS A 9 39.32 -10.48 49.57
C LYS A 9 37.84 -10.00 49.61
N GLY A 10 37.32 -9.48 48.48
CA GLY A 10 35.93 -9.02 48.39
C GLY A 10 34.91 -10.16 48.50
N VAL A 11 35.22 -11.32 47.91
CA VAL A 11 34.36 -12.52 48.00
C VAL A 11 34.37 -13.05 49.45
N VAL A 12 35.54 -13.14 50.09
CA VAL A 12 35.63 -13.56 51.50
C VAL A 12 34.85 -12.63 52.42
N ALA A 13 34.98 -11.31 52.25
CA ALA A 13 34.25 -10.32 53.05
C ALA A 13 32.72 -10.38 52.82
N LYS A 14 32.26 -10.74 51.61
CA LYS A 14 30.87 -10.96 51.31
C LYS A 14 30.31 -12.17 52.06
N TYR A 15 30.98 -13.29 52.02
CA TYR A 15 30.53 -14.51 52.71
C TYR A 15 30.59 -14.39 54.22
N LEU A 16 31.63 -13.72 54.80
CA LEU A 16 31.67 -13.42 56.23
C LEU A 16 30.49 -12.57 56.69
N ARG A 17 30.06 -11.57 55.89
CA ARG A 17 28.89 -10.77 56.20
C ARG A 17 27.59 -11.59 56.10
N LEU A 18 27.48 -12.46 55.13
CA LEU A 18 26.31 -13.34 54.99
C LEU A 18 26.25 -14.33 56.18
N ALA A 19 27.36 -14.92 56.57
CA ALA A 19 27.46 -15.83 57.71
C ALA A 19 27.12 -15.13 59.03
N ALA A 20 27.66 -13.93 59.26
CA ALA A 20 27.31 -13.12 60.45
C ALA A 20 25.82 -12.75 60.48
N GLY A 21 25.23 -12.37 59.29
CA GLY A 21 23.78 -12.10 59.17
C GLY A 21 22.88 -13.32 59.38
N ALA A 22 23.40 -14.53 59.09
CA ALA A 22 22.70 -15.80 59.31
C ALA A 22 22.96 -16.40 60.72
N GLY A 23 23.71 -15.70 61.60
CA GLY A 23 24.06 -16.18 62.94
C GLY A 23 25.00 -17.37 62.94
N LEU A 24 25.79 -17.55 61.88
CA LEU A 24 26.76 -18.64 61.75
C LEU A 24 28.13 -18.21 62.19
N ASN A 25 28.71 -18.89 63.21
CA ASN A 25 30.07 -18.69 63.71
C ASN A 25 30.95 -19.91 63.38
N TRP A 26 32.25 -19.66 63.32
CA TRP A 26 33.20 -20.75 63.16
C TRP A 26 33.67 -21.30 64.50
N PRO A 27 33.79 -22.64 64.70
CA PRO A 27 33.48 -23.69 63.71
C PRO A 27 32.01 -23.87 63.48
N LEU A 28 31.67 -24.34 62.23
CA LEU A 28 30.27 -24.61 61.86
C LEU A 28 29.68 -25.72 62.73
N PRO A 29 28.38 -25.69 63.06
CA PRO A 29 27.72 -26.77 63.82
C PRO A 29 27.86 -28.13 63.14
N GLU A 30 28.12 -29.18 63.92
CA GLU A 30 28.19 -30.54 63.41
C GLU A 30 26.85 -30.96 62.80
N GLY A 31 26.88 -31.50 61.58
CA GLY A 31 25.67 -31.92 60.82
C GLY A 31 25.15 -30.90 59.85
N LEU A 32 25.79 -29.72 59.66
CA LEU A 32 25.40 -28.75 58.63
C LEU A 32 26.04 -29.12 57.29
N ASP A 33 25.24 -29.71 56.38
CA ASP A 33 25.68 -29.99 55.01
C ASP A 33 25.74 -28.73 54.14
N ASP A 34 26.43 -28.80 52.99
CA ASP A 34 26.60 -27.66 52.08
C ASP A 34 25.25 -27.09 51.59
N ALA A 35 24.22 -27.93 51.40
CA ALA A 35 22.91 -27.51 50.95
C ALA A 35 22.11 -26.79 52.05
N ALA A 36 22.31 -27.19 53.33
CA ALA A 36 21.70 -26.48 54.47
C ALA A 36 22.47 -25.19 54.79
N LEU A 37 23.78 -25.16 54.57
CA LEU A 37 24.59 -23.96 54.67
C LEU A 37 24.22 -22.94 53.62
N GLU A 38 24.05 -23.34 52.37
CA GLU A 38 23.61 -22.50 51.26
C GLU A 38 22.22 -21.92 51.54
N ARG A 39 21.26 -22.74 51.95
CA ARG A 39 19.94 -22.28 52.36
C ARG A 39 19.95 -21.24 53.46
N ARG A 40 20.80 -21.41 54.49
CA ARG A 40 20.93 -20.43 55.58
C ARG A 40 21.63 -19.15 55.17
N LEU A 41 22.69 -19.23 54.37
CA LEU A 41 23.43 -18.07 53.87
C LEU A 41 22.60 -17.22 52.89
N TYR A 42 21.75 -17.84 52.10
CA TYR A 42 20.92 -17.20 51.07
C TYR A 42 19.43 -17.19 51.41
N GLN A 43 19.07 -17.40 52.71
CA GLN A 43 17.70 -17.10 53.12
C GLN A 43 17.39 -15.66 52.76
N GLN A 44 16.62 -15.49 51.67
CA GLN A 44 16.04 -14.18 51.37
C GLN A 44 15.19 -13.81 52.57
N PRO A 45 15.32 -12.61 53.10
CA PRO A 45 14.35 -12.13 54.09
C PRO A 45 12.96 -12.35 53.50
N SER A 46 12.10 -13.02 54.23
CA SER A 46 10.69 -13.27 53.81
C SER A 46 10.17 -12.01 53.13
N ALA A 47 9.69 -12.15 51.90
CA ALA A 47 9.18 -11.03 51.11
C ALA A 47 8.31 -10.19 52.08
N ARG A 48 8.72 -8.95 52.34
CA ARG A 48 7.88 -8.00 53.10
C ARG A 48 6.53 -8.05 52.44
N ALA A 49 5.46 -8.28 53.20
CA ALA A 49 4.10 -8.22 52.71
C ALA A 49 3.95 -6.97 51.83
N PRO A 50 3.31 -7.06 50.66
CA PRO A 50 3.23 -5.96 49.75
C PRO A 50 2.71 -4.72 50.49
N THR A 51 3.52 -3.70 50.58
CA THR A 51 3.22 -2.45 51.27
C THR A 51 2.12 -1.69 50.51
N PHE A 52 1.81 -2.12 49.28
CA PHE A 52 0.83 -1.48 48.42
C PHE A 52 -0.26 -2.47 48.01
N ALA A 53 -1.49 -2.00 47.95
CA ALA A 53 -2.62 -2.76 47.44
C ALA A 53 -2.52 -2.90 45.90
N GLU A 54 -2.50 -4.13 45.43
CA GLU A 54 -2.38 -4.35 43.98
C GLU A 54 -3.72 -4.03 43.28
N PRO A 55 -3.73 -3.14 42.24
CA PRO A 55 -4.94 -2.79 41.52
C PRO A 55 -5.46 -3.97 40.68
N ASN A 56 -6.78 -4.05 40.52
CA ASN A 56 -7.38 -4.99 39.57
C ASN A 56 -7.20 -4.50 38.12
N TYR A 57 -6.05 -4.87 37.50
CA TYR A 57 -5.74 -4.43 36.14
C TYR A 57 -6.71 -4.95 35.09
N ALA A 58 -7.41 -6.06 35.31
CA ALA A 58 -8.42 -6.58 34.39
C ALA A 58 -9.64 -5.66 34.33
N GLU A 59 -10.11 -5.19 35.47
CA GLU A 59 -11.20 -4.24 35.59
C GLU A 59 -10.82 -2.87 35.00
N ILE A 60 -9.64 -2.35 35.39
CA ILE A 60 -9.08 -1.12 34.83
C ILE A 60 -9.03 -1.19 33.30
N HIS A 61 -8.64 -2.33 32.73
CA HIS A 61 -8.59 -2.52 31.28
C HIS A 61 -9.96 -2.53 30.62
N GLN A 62 -10.99 -3.00 31.30
CA GLN A 62 -12.37 -2.95 30.80
C GLN A 62 -12.93 -1.54 30.85
N GLU A 63 -12.72 -0.85 31.96
CA GLU A 63 -13.21 0.53 32.16
C GLU A 63 -12.58 1.50 31.14
N LEU A 64 -11.30 1.35 30.82
CA LEU A 64 -10.64 2.16 29.77
C LEU A 64 -11.26 2.03 28.37
N LYS A 65 -12.12 1.04 28.12
CA LYS A 65 -12.85 0.93 26.83
C LYS A 65 -14.07 1.86 26.79
N ARG A 66 -14.52 2.39 27.91
CA ARG A 66 -15.64 3.33 27.98
C ARG A 66 -15.17 4.72 27.53
N LYS A 67 -16.03 5.39 26.77
CA LYS A 67 -15.74 6.73 26.26
C LYS A 67 -15.57 7.73 27.43
N GLY A 68 -14.45 8.43 27.44
CA GLY A 68 -14.15 9.44 28.46
C GLY A 68 -13.40 8.93 29.69
N VAL A 69 -13.27 7.62 29.89
CA VAL A 69 -12.50 7.05 31.02
C VAL A 69 -11.00 7.12 30.69
N THR A 70 -10.23 7.62 31.65
CA THR A 70 -8.77 7.81 31.52
C THR A 70 -8.02 7.06 32.62
N LEU A 71 -6.73 6.76 32.38
CA LEU A 71 -5.89 6.13 33.41
C LEU A 71 -5.75 6.97 34.67
N ILE A 72 -5.81 8.30 34.55
CA ILE A 72 -5.71 9.19 35.71
C ILE A 72 -6.97 9.08 36.59
N LEU A 73 -8.15 9.04 35.97
CA LEU A 73 -9.43 8.85 36.70
C LEU A 73 -9.42 7.52 37.45
N LEU A 74 -9.05 6.42 36.79
CA LEU A 74 -9.01 5.10 37.41
C LEU A 74 -7.93 4.98 38.51
N TRP A 75 -6.86 5.74 38.40
CA TRP A 75 -5.85 5.85 39.44
C TRP A 75 -6.40 6.64 40.65
N GLU A 76 -7.14 7.70 40.45
CA GLU A 76 -7.78 8.46 41.54
C GLU A 76 -8.79 7.60 42.28
N GLU A 77 -9.62 6.83 41.56
CA GLU A 77 -10.57 5.87 42.17
C GLU A 77 -9.84 4.79 42.99
N TYR A 78 -8.78 4.20 42.40
CA TYR A 78 -7.93 3.23 43.10
C TYR A 78 -7.31 3.84 44.36
N ARG A 79 -6.83 5.08 44.29
CA ARG A 79 -6.24 5.78 45.42
C ARG A 79 -7.25 6.06 46.53
N GLN A 80 -8.48 6.41 46.17
CA GLN A 80 -9.56 6.59 47.14
C GLN A 80 -9.90 5.27 47.86
N ALA A 81 -9.91 4.15 47.14
CA ALA A 81 -10.21 2.85 47.73
C ALA A 81 -9.06 2.27 48.58
N SER A 82 -7.81 2.54 48.23
CA SER A 82 -6.62 1.92 48.85
C SER A 82 -5.87 2.83 49.83
N GLY A 83 -6.21 4.12 49.90
CA GLY A 83 -5.61 5.09 50.82
C GLY A 83 -4.06 5.15 50.63
N ASP A 84 -3.36 5.17 51.78
CA ASP A 84 -1.87 5.24 51.82
C ASP A 84 -1.18 3.99 51.25
N ALA A 85 -1.90 2.88 51.09
CA ALA A 85 -1.38 1.67 50.45
C ALA A 85 -1.46 1.71 48.92
N SER A 86 -1.75 2.85 48.30
CA SER A 86 -1.87 3.01 46.88
C SER A 86 -0.54 3.31 46.16
N PHE A 87 -0.35 2.77 44.94
CA PHE A 87 0.76 3.15 44.09
C PHE A 87 0.63 4.62 43.65
N GLN A 88 1.78 5.31 43.52
CA GLN A 88 1.83 6.60 42.85
C GLN A 88 1.49 6.43 41.36
N TYR A 89 0.96 7.47 40.71
CA TYR A 89 0.46 7.44 39.32
C TYR A 89 1.44 6.83 38.33
N THR A 90 2.72 7.19 38.41
CA THR A 90 3.75 6.66 37.52
C THR A 90 3.95 5.15 37.67
N ALA A 91 3.99 4.65 38.92
CA ALA A 91 4.09 3.22 39.20
C ALA A 91 2.84 2.47 38.75
N PHE A 92 1.65 3.01 39.07
CA PHE A 92 0.36 2.47 38.58
C PHE A 92 0.32 2.31 37.05
N CYS A 93 0.68 3.35 36.32
CA CYS A 93 0.77 3.30 34.86
C CYS A 93 1.81 2.28 34.34
N THR A 94 2.95 2.17 35.01
CA THR A 94 4.00 1.23 34.65
C THR A 94 3.55 -0.22 34.85
N HIS A 95 2.94 -0.52 36.00
CA HIS A 95 2.39 -1.84 36.30
C HIS A 95 1.25 -2.21 35.36
N TYR A 96 0.30 -1.28 35.13
CA TYR A 96 -0.77 -1.49 34.16
C TYR A 96 -0.24 -1.78 32.74
N ARG A 97 0.75 -1.02 32.26
CA ARG A 97 1.36 -1.25 30.92
C ARG A 97 2.06 -2.60 30.86
N ALA A 98 2.76 -3.01 31.90
CA ALA A 98 3.41 -4.32 32.00
C ALA A 98 2.38 -5.45 31.98
N TRP A 99 1.26 -5.31 32.71
CA TRP A 99 0.16 -6.26 32.70
C TRP A 99 -0.56 -6.29 31.34
N ALA A 100 -0.93 -5.14 30.79
CA ALA A 100 -1.60 -5.01 29.48
C ALA A 100 -0.72 -5.55 28.33
N GLY A 101 0.61 -5.42 28.44
CA GLY A 101 1.57 -6.02 27.51
C GLY A 101 1.50 -7.54 27.45
N LYS A 102 1.17 -8.21 28.58
CA LYS A 102 0.98 -9.68 28.63
C LYS A 102 -0.30 -10.13 27.95
N LEU A 103 -1.32 -9.25 27.84
CA LEU A 103 -2.59 -9.56 27.16
C LEU A 103 -2.49 -9.49 25.64
N LYS A 104 -1.51 -8.79 25.11
CA LYS A 104 -1.29 -8.68 23.67
C LYS A 104 -0.77 -10.00 23.09
N ARG A 105 -1.68 -10.95 22.92
CA ARG A 105 -1.42 -12.13 22.10
C ARG A 105 -1.47 -11.70 20.64
N SER A 106 -0.31 -11.46 20.04
CA SER A 106 -0.24 -11.27 18.59
C SER A 106 -0.28 -12.65 17.92
N MET A 107 -1.35 -12.91 17.17
CA MET A 107 -1.38 -14.08 16.30
C MET A 107 -0.39 -13.86 15.15
N ARG A 108 0.63 -14.70 15.08
CA ARG A 108 1.62 -14.65 14.00
C ARG A 108 0.91 -15.03 12.70
N GLN A 109 0.79 -14.09 11.79
CA GLN A 109 0.29 -14.37 10.44
C GLN A 109 1.40 -15.03 9.62
N VAL A 110 1.06 -16.15 9.00
CA VAL A 110 1.90 -16.81 8.03
C VAL A 110 1.56 -16.25 6.66
N HIS A 111 2.55 -15.69 5.97
CA HIS A 111 2.41 -15.23 4.59
C HIS A 111 3.03 -16.27 3.65
N ARG A 112 2.24 -16.75 2.71
CA ARG A 112 2.74 -17.66 1.67
C ARG A 112 3.60 -16.86 0.68
N ALA A 113 4.64 -17.51 0.19
CA ALA A 113 5.56 -16.95 -0.79
C ALA A 113 4.84 -16.64 -2.11
N GLY A 114 5.12 -15.47 -2.71
CA GLY A 114 4.49 -15.02 -3.95
C GLY A 114 3.01 -14.67 -3.88
N GLU A 115 2.34 -14.90 -2.72
CA GLU A 115 0.89 -14.75 -2.62
C GLU A 115 0.46 -13.27 -2.52
N LYS A 116 0.96 -12.53 -1.54
CA LYS A 116 0.40 -11.22 -1.17
C LYS A 116 1.37 -10.07 -1.34
N LEU A 117 0.90 -9.03 -2.01
CA LEU A 117 1.49 -7.69 -2.01
C LEU A 117 0.57 -6.75 -1.23
N PHE A 118 1.07 -6.17 -0.16
CA PHE A 118 0.39 -5.13 0.60
C PHE A 118 0.76 -3.77 0.01
N ALA A 119 -0.22 -2.91 -0.19
CA ALA A 119 -0.01 -1.58 -0.76
C ALA A 119 -0.73 -0.50 0.07
N ASP A 120 -0.05 0.62 0.27
CA ASP A 120 -0.56 1.76 1.03
C ASP A 120 0.19 3.04 0.65
N TYR A 121 -0.25 4.17 1.17
CA TYR A 121 0.49 5.43 1.10
C TYR A 121 1.11 5.77 2.46
N ALA A 122 2.31 6.36 2.41
CA ALA A 122 2.90 6.95 3.62
C ALA A 122 2.04 8.12 4.11
N GLY A 123 1.89 8.25 5.44
CA GLY A 123 1.12 9.34 6.03
C GLY A 123 1.71 10.74 5.73
N PRO A 124 3.03 10.95 5.91
CA PRO A 124 3.68 12.21 5.57
C PRO A 124 3.79 12.41 4.05
N THR A 125 3.49 13.63 3.59
CA THR A 125 3.76 14.09 2.22
C THR A 125 5.07 14.85 2.15
N ILE A 126 5.66 14.95 0.96
CA ILE A 126 6.87 15.76 0.71
C ILE A 126 6.49 16.95 -0.14
N PRO A 127 6.87 18.19 0.26
CA PRO A 127 6.59 19.37 -0.52
C PRO A 127 7.41 19.40 -1.81
N ILE A 128 6.74 19.69 -2.92
CA ILE A 128 7.36 19.99 -4.22
C ILE A 128 7.15 21.47 -4.49
N ILE A 129 8.22 22.18 -4.76
CA ILE A 129 8.23 23.63 -5.02
C ILE A 129 8.24 23.82 -6.53
N ASP A 130 7.27 24.53 -7.07
CA ASP A 130 7.32 24.95 -8.46
C ASP A 130 8.43 25.99 -8.63
N ALA A 131 9.41 25.69 -9.50
CA ALA A 131 10.59 26.55 -9.68
C ALA A 131 10.26 27.93 -10.29
N HIS A 132 9.11 28.09 -10.95
CA HIS A 132 8.71 29.31 -11.64
C HIS A 132 7.79 30.17 -10.79
N THR A 133 6.86 29.53 -10.07
CA THR A 133 5.81 30.23 -9.31
C THR A 133 6.07 30.26 -7.82
N GLY A 134 6.96 29.41 -7.30
CA GLY A 134 7.17 29.21 -5.87
C GLY A 134 6.01 28.46 -5.18
N GLU A 135 4.99 28.03 -5.91
CA GLU A 135 3.85 27.28 -5.35
C GLU A 135 4.32 25.94 -4.76
N VAL A 136 3.85 25.63 -3.56
CA VAL A 136 4.17 24.36 -2.89
C VAL A 136 3.02 23.39 -3.02
N ARG A 137 3.26 22.24 -3.64
CA ARG A 137 2.29 21.14 -3.79
C ARG A 137 2.77 19.88 -3.07
N PRO A 138 1.91 19.21 -2.29
CA PRO A 138 2.31 17.98 -1.60
C PRO A 138 2.40 16.81 -2.58
N ALA A 139 3.50 16.06 -2.55
CA ALA A 139 3.62 14.75 -3.20
C ALA A 139 3.40 13.63 -2.19
N SER A 140 2.67 12.59 -2.58
CA SER A 140 2.43 11.39 -1.79
C SER A 140 3.45 10.31 -2.12
N ILE A 141 3.71 9.41 -1.17
CA ILE A 141 4.63 8.29 -1.37
C ILE A 141 3.84 6.99 -1.31
N PHE A 142 3.75 6.34 -2.45
CA PHE A 142 3.19 5.00 -2.59
C PHE A 142 4.18 3.96 -2.06
N VAL A 143 3.70 2.97 -1.32
CA VAL A 143 4.51 1.89 -0.73
C VAL A 143 3.86 0.55 -1.05
N ALA A 144 4.66 -0.41 -1.50
CA ALA A 144 4.23 -1.79 -1.71
C ALA A 144 5.22 -2.77 -1.07
N VAL A 145 4.71 -3.78 -0.36
CA VAL A 145 5.50 -4.73 0.44
C VAL A 145 5.03 -6.15 0.23
N LEU A 146 5.92 -7.05 -0.17
CA LEU A 146 5.62 -8.48 -0.26
C LEU A 146 5.44 -9.12 1.11
N GLY A 147 4.49 -10.02 1.19
CA GLY A 147 4.07 -10.64 2.45
C GLY A 147 5.17 -11.48 3.11
N ALA A 148 5.79 -12.40 2.40
CA ALA A 148 6.76 -13.34 2.96
C ALA A 148 8.13 -12.70 3.19
N SER A 149 8.73 -12.10 2.19
CA SER A 149 10.09 -11.51 2.27
C SER A 149 10.14 -10.14 2.94
N SER A 150 9.03 -9.41 2.97
CA SER A 150 8.99 -7.97 3.27
C SER A 150 9.79 -7.12 2.28
N TYR A 151 10.05 -7.61 1.07
CA TYR A 151 10.70 -6.82 0.02
C TYR A 151 9.83 -5.62 -0.31
N THR A 152 10.43 -4.44 -0.29
CA THR A 152 9.70 -3.17 -0.27
C THR A 152 10.01 -2.36 -1.51
N PHE A 153 8.95 -1.86 -2.14
CA PHE A 153 8.98 -0.84 -3.18
C PHE A 153 8.33 0.44 -2.67
N ALA A 154 8.84 1.58 -3.12
CA ALA A 154 8.20 2.88 -2.92
C ALA A 154 8.44 3.79 -4.12
N CYS A 155 7.49 4.69 -4.39
CA CYS A 155 7.63 5.71 -5.42
C CYS A 155 6.84 6.97 -5.07
N ALA A 156 7.25 8.10 -5.65
CA ALA A 156 6.52 9.35 -5.51
C ALA A 156 5.36 9.43 -6.53
N THR A 157 4.26 10.02 -6.08
CA THR A 157 3.06 10.29 -6.89
C THR A 157 2.57 11.72 -6.65
N THR A 158 1.83 12.28 -7.60
CA THR A 158 1.25 13.62 -7.47
C THR A 158 0.10 13.67 -6.47
N GLY A 159 -0.54 12.54 -6.20
CA GLY A 159 -1.66 12.41 -5.29
C GLY A 159 -1.95 10.94 -4.97
N GLN A 160 -3.19 10.67 -4.59
CA GLN A 160 -3.67 9.31 -4.27
C GLN A 160 -4.92 8.96 -5.10
N THR A 161 -4.94 9.45 -6.34
CA THR A 161 -6.04 9.14 -7.28
C THR A 161 -5.99 7.68 -7.71
N GLN A 162 -7.04 7.20 -8.36
CA GLN A 162 -7.04 5.87 -8.97
C GLN A 162 -5.87 5.67 -9.92
N ALA A 163 -5.56 6.68 -10.73
CA ALA A 163 -4.43 6.64 -11.67
C ALA A 163 -3.09 6.49 -10.92
N ASP A 164 -2.91 7.22 -9.81
CA ASP A 164 -1.71 7.12 -8.97
C ASP A 164 -1.56 5.73 -8.38
N TRP A 165 -2.65 5.14 -7.86
CA TRP A 165 -2.66 3.78 -7.32
C TRP A 165 -2.28 2.74 -8.37
N LEU A 166 -2.95 2.75 -9.53
CA LEU A 166 -2.70 1.77 -10.59
C LEU A 166 -1.29 1.92 -11.19
N ASN A 167 -0.80 3.15 -11.34
CA ASN A 167 0.57 3.42 -11.74
C ASN A 167 1.58 2.91 -10.71
N GLY A 168 1.36 3.20 -9.42
CA GLY A 168 2.20 2.72 -8.33
C GLY A 168 2.30 1.19 -8.29
N LEU A 169 1.16 0.50 -8.40
CA LEU A 169 1.11 -0.98 -8.47
C LEU A 169 1.84 -1.53 -9.70
N GLY A 170 1.61 -0.96 -10.89
CA GLY A 170 2.30 -1.39 -12.11
C GLY A 170 3.81 -1.21 -12.02
N ARG A 171 4.28 -0.11 -11.42
CA ARG A 171 5.71 0.14 -11.15
C ARG A 171 6.28 -0.84 -10.13
N ALA A 172 5.51 -1.17 -9.08
CA ALA A 172 5.90 -2.17 -8.10
C ALA A 172 6.12 -3.54 -8.77
N PHE A 173 5.22 -3.97 -9.68
CA PHE A 173 5.37 -5.23 -10.40
C PHE A 173 6.65 -5.26 -11.26
N ILE A 174 6.96 -4.15 -11.94
CA ILE A 174 8.19 -4.02 -12.71
C ILE A 174 9.42 -4.12 -11.80
N TYR A 175 9.41 -3.44 -10.66
CA TYR A 175 10.51 -3.44 -9.70
C TYR A 175 10.77 -4.82 -9.09
N ILE A 176 9.71 -5.56 -8.74
CA ILE A 176 9.83 -6.94 -8.20
C ILE A 176 10.04 -7.99 -9.31
N GLY A 177 9.89 -7.61 -10.59
CA GLY A 177 10.09 -8.52 -11.71
C GLY A 177 9.00 -9.57 -11.92
N GLY A 178 7.80 -9.36 -11.35
CA GLY A 178 6.69 -10.31 -11.48
C GLY A 178 5.41 -9.83 -10.81
N VAL A 179 4.37 -10.65 -10.86
CA VAL A 179 3.03 -10.33 -10.37
C VAL A 179 2.63 -11.27 -9.23
N PRO A 180 2.28 -10.75 -8.04
CA PRO A 180 1.76 -11.55 -6.94
C PRO A 180 0.33 -12.03 -7.24
N GLU A 181 -0.10 -13.10 -6.57
CA GLU A 181 -1.47 -13.63 -6.73
C GLU A 181 -2.53 -12.64 -6.25
N LEU A 182 -2.26 -11.95 -5.15
CA LEU A 182 -3.21 -11.09 -4.45
C LEU A 182 -2.57 -9.75 -4.06
N ILE A 183 -3.27 -8.67 -4.37
CA ILE A 183 -2.95 -7.32 -3.89
C ILE A 183 -3.91 -6.98 -2.76
N VAL A 184 -3.36 -6.54 -1.63
CA VAL A 184 -4.12 -6.12 -0.45
C VAL A 184 -3.88 -4.63 -0.20
N PRO A 185 -4.66 -3.73 -0.84
CA PRO A 185 -4.58 -2.31 -0.55
C PRO A 185 -5.29 -1.98 0.77
N ASP A 186 -4.84 -0.93 1.47
CA ASP A 186 -5.53 -0.44 2.65
C ASP A 186 -6.76 0.37 2.27
N ASN A 187 -7.84 -0.33 1.92
CA ASN A 187 -9.21 0.17 1.66
C ASN A 187 -9.28 1.54 0.93
N PRO A 188 -8.64 1.69 -0.21
CA PRO A 188 -8.63 2.95 -0.92
C PRO A 188 -9.96 3.16 -1.65
N ARG A 189 -10.69 4.21 -1.28
CA ARG A 189 -11.90 4.65 -2.00
C ARG A 189 -11.63 4.86 -3.50
N ALA A 190 -10.40 5.14 -3.86
CA ALA A 190 -9.98 5.31 -5.25
C ALA A 190 -10.10 4.04 -6.11
N LEU A 191 -9.96 2.84 -5.51
CA LEU A 191 -9.99 1.56 -6.24
C LEU A 191 -11.35 0.85 -6.19
N ILE A 192 -12.26 1.29 -5.29
CA ILE A 192 -13.50 0.61 -4.99
C ILE A 192 -14.68 1.52 -5.32
N SER A 193 -15.65 1.03 -6.07
CA SER A 193 -16.91 1.73 -6.36
C SER A 193 -17.93 1.57 -5.23
N ASN A 194 -17.93 0.42 -4.54
CA ASN A 194 -18.81 0.14 -3.42
C ASN A 194 -18.06 -0.63 -2.32
N ALA A 195 -17.97 -0.01 -1.15
CA ALA A 195 -17.29 -0.58 0.02
C ALA A 195 -18.19 -1.58 0.76
N ASN A 196 -18.59 -2.67 0.12
CA ASN A 196 -19.28 -3.76 0.80
C ASN A 196 -18.27 -4.57 1.62
N ARG A 197 -18.66 -4.95 2.85
CA ARG A 197 -17.81 -5.71 3.77
C ARG A 197 -17.46 -7.11 3.27
N TYR A 198 -18.34 -7.72 2.48
CA TYR A 198 -18.24 -9.11 2.02
C TYR A 198 -17.84 -9.21 0.56
N GLU A 199 -18.30 -8.26 -0.29
CA GLU A 199 -18.03 -8.22 -1.72
C GLU A 199 -17.70 -6.77 -2.14
N PRO A 200 -16.47 -6.30 -1.96
CA PRO A 200 -16.08 -4.99 -2.44
C PRO A 200 -16.12 -4.98 -3.97
N GLN A 201 -16.90 -4.07 -4.54
CA GLN A 201 -16.94 -3.90 -5.98
C GLN A 201 -15.80 -2.97 -6.42
N LEU A 202 -14.90 -3.52 -7.21
CA LEU A 202 -13.84 -2.74 -7.85
C LEU A 202 -14.45 -1.81 -8.90
N ASN A 203 -13.90 -0.63 -9.05
CA ASN A 203 -14.26 0.20 -10.19
C ASN A 203 -13.68 -0.42 -11.49
N ARG A 204 -14.25 -0.06 -12.64
CA ARG A 204 -13.97 -0.71 -13.93
C ARG A 204 -12.48 -0.71 -14.29
N ALA A 205 -11.77 0.41 -14.13
CA ALA A 205 -10.36 0.49 -14.46
C ALA A 205 -9.48 -0.38 -13.51
N THR A 206 -9.87 -0.51 -12.24
CA THR A 206 -9.20 -1.40 -11.29
C THR A 206 -9.43 -2.88 -11.65
N ALA A 207 -10.64 -3.24 -12.09
CA ALA A 207 -10.95 -4.58 -12.56
C ALA A 207 -10.18 -4.93 -13.85
N GLU A 208 -10.07 -3.99 -14.80
CA GLU A 208 -9.25 -4.14 -16.00
C GLU A 208 -7.75 -4.31 -15.66
N PHE A 209 -7.25 -3.53 -14.69
CA PHE A 209 -5.88 -3.67 -14.21
C PHE A 209 -5.62 -5.07 -13.63
N ALA A 210 -6.52 -5.54 -12.77
CA ALA A 210 -6.43 -6.87 -12.17
C ALA A 210 -6.45 -7.98 -13.24
N ALA A 211 -7.34 -7.87 -14.22
CA ALA A 211 -7.44 -8.80 -15.33
C ALA A 211 -6.19 -8.78 -16.22
N HIS A 212 -5.65 -7.58 -16.55
CA HIS A 212 -4.45 -7.42 -17.37
C HIS A 212 -3.23 -8.11 -16.77
N TYR A 213 -3.04 -8.00 -15.45
CA TYR A 213 -1.95 -8.63 -14.72
C TYR A 213 -2.26 -10.03 -14.20
N ALA A 214 -3.46 -10.56 -14.47
CA ALA A 214 -3.95 -11.84 -13.95
C ALA A 214 -3.80 -11.94 -12.41
N THR A 215 -4.09 -10.88 -11.67
CA THR A 215 -4.01 -10.80 -10.21
C THR A 215 -5.38 -10.48 -9.62
N VAL A 216 -5.53 -10.65 -8.31
CA VAL A 216 -6.75 -10.29 -7.58
C VAL A 216 -6.48 -9.09 -6.69
N ILE A 217 -7.38 -8.13 -6.66
CA ILE A 217 -7.32 -6.99 -5.73
C ILE A 217 -8.40 -7.21 -4.67
N LEU A 218 -7.97 -7.47 -3.44
CA LEU A 218 -8.85 -7.67 -2.29
C LEU A 218 -8.48 -6.68 -1.18
N PRO A 219 -9.26 -5.62 -1.00
CA PRO A 219 -9.01 -4.64 0.06
C PRO A 219 -9.02 -5.27 1.45
N ALA A 220 -8.18 -4.74 2.34
CA ALA A 220 -8.16 -5.15 3.74
C ALA A 220 -9.52 -4.93 4.39
N ARG A 221 -9.95 -5.85 5.25
CA ARG A 221 -11.27 -5.78 5.89
C ARG A 221 -11.34 -4.58 6.84
N PRO A 222 -12.44 -3.79 6.79
CA PRO A 222 -12.63 -2.68 7.71
C PRO A 222 -12.55 -3.14 9.18
N ARG A 223 -11.91 -2.34 10.04
CA ARG A 223 -11.77 -2.58 11.49
C ARG A 223 -11.05 -3.88 11.88
N LYS A 224 -10.23 -4.49 10.99
CA LYS A 224 -9.33 -5.59 11.34
C LYS A 224 -7.87 -5.16 11.18
N PRO A 225 -7.24 -4.55 12.21
CA PRO A 225 -5.86 -4.04 12.14
C PRO A 225 -4.84 -5.12 11.78
N GLN A 226 -5.14 -6.37 12.13
CA GLN A 226 -4.25 -7.50 11.84
C GLN A 226 -4.03 -7.73 10.34
N ASP A 227 -5.04 -7.47 9.50
CA ASP A 227 -4.94 -7.63 8.04
C ASP A 227 -4.00 -6.58 7.42
N LYS A 228 -3.77 -5.45 8.12
CA LYS A 228 -2.97 -4.28 7.70
C LYS A 228 -1.56 -4.24 8.27
N ALA A 229 -1.28 -5.02 9.33
CA ALA A 229 -0.04 -4.92 10.09
C ALA A 229 1.23 -4.97 9.22
N LYS A 230 1.20 -5.71 8.10
CA LYS A 230 2.33 -5.81 7.19
C LYS A 230 2.52 -4.55 6.35
N ALA A 231 1.43 -3.94 5.86
CA ALA A 231 1.45 -2.66 5.15
C ALA A 231 1.94 -1.54 6.08
N GLU A 232 1.38 -1.43 7.28
CA GLU A 232 1.75 -0.43 8.28
C GLU A 232 3.25 -0.50 8.64
N VAL A 233 3.78 -1.71 8.87
CA VAL A 233 5.22 -1.90 9.12
C VAL A 233 6.05 -1.49 7.91
N GLY A 234 5.60 -1.81 6.69
CA GLY A 234 6.27 -1.41 5.45
C GLY A 234 6.32 0.11 5.28
N VAL A 235 5.21 0.78 5.50
CA VAL A 235 5.11 2.25 5.49
C VAL A 235 6.07 2.86 6.52
N GLN A 236 6.05 2.41 7.78
CA GLN A 236 6.96 2.89 8.81
C GLN A 236 8.43 2.67 8.46
N VAL A 237 8.76 1.59 7.77
CA VAL A 237 10.14 1.33 7.31
C VAL A 237 10.55 2.35 6.24
N VAL A 238 9.67 2.64 5.27
CA VAL A 238 9.90 3.66 4.23
C VAL A 238 10.02 5.06 4.87
N GLU A 239 9.13 5.42 5.78
CA GLU A 239 9.19 6.70 6.51
C GLU A 239 10.53 6.89 7.23
N ARG A 240 10.98 5.88 7.96
CA ARG A 240 12.23 5.96 8.76
C ARG A 240 13.50 5.93 7.93
N TRP A 241 13.51 5.18 6.83
CA TRP A 241 14.74 4.88 6.11
C TRP A 241 14.87 5.58 4.76
N ILE A 242 13.77 6.11 4.23
CA ILE A 242 13.74 6.90 3.01
C ILE A 242 13.35 8.34 3.35
N LEU A 243 12.10 8.58 3.82
CA LEU A 243 11.60 9.95 3.99
C LEU A 243 12.40 10.74 5.02
N ALA A 244 12.75 10.13 6.16
CA ALA A 244 13.57 10.78 7.17
C ALA A 244 14.97 11.19 6.66
N ARG A 245 15.53 10.47 5.69
CA ARG A 245 16.80 10.85 5.03
C ARG A 245 16.63 12.02 4.07
N LEU A 246 15.45 12.16 3.47
CA LEU A 246 15.15 13.21 2.50
C LEU A 246 14.63 14.50 3.17
N ARG A 247 14.41 14.55 4.48
CA ARG A 247 13.76 15.62 5.23
C ARG A 247 14.37 17.04 5.06
N HIS A 248 15.63 17.11 4.68
CA HIS A 248 16.34 18.39 4.46
C HIS A 248 16.56 18.72 2.99
N ARG A 249 16.11 17.84 2.07
CA ARG A 249 16.18 18.09 0.63
C ARG A 249 14.94 18.83 0.16
N GLN A 250 15.15 19.82 -0.70
CA GLN A 250 14.09 20.49 -1.45
C GLN A 250 13.95 19.81 -2.82
N PHE A 251 12.73 19.71 -3.30
CA PHE A 251 12.42 19.08 -4.59
C PHE A 251 11.58 20.03 -5.43
N PHE A 252 11.94 20.14 -6.70
CA PHE A 252 11.26 21.00 -7.67
C PHE A 252 10.38 20.21 -8.65
N SER A 253 10.41 18.91 -8.61
CA SER A 253 9.50 18.03 -9.36
C SER A 253 9.27 16.71 -8.64
N VAL A 254 8.10 16.10 -8.93
CA VAL A 254 7.80 14.73 -8.45
C VAL A 254 8.80 13.72 -9.03
N ALA A 255 9.28 13.93 -10.25
CA ALA A 255 10.27 13.07 -10.88
C ALA A 255 11.62 13.09 -10.14
N GLU A 256 12.05 14.26 -9.67
CA GLU A 256 13.28 14.40 -8.87
C GLU A 256 13.14 13.67 -7.52
N LEU A 257 12.02 13.86 -6.83
CA LEU A 257 11.71 13.13 -5.59
C LEU A 257 11.69 11.62 -5.84
N ASP A 258 11.04 11.18 -6.91
CA ASP A 258 10.91 9.78 -7.27
C ASP A 258 12.27 9.12 -7.54
N LEU A 259 13.17 9.83 -8.23
CA LEU A 259 14.54 9.40 -8.42
C LEU A 259 15.28 9.24 -7.09
N ALA A 260 15.14 10.21 -6.18
CA ALA A 260 15.77 10.16 -4.85
C ALA A 260 15.24 8.98 -4.01
N VAL A 261 13.92 8.71 -4.06
CA VAL A 261 13.31 7.53 -3.41
C VAL A 261 13.88 6.24 -4.00
N THR A 262 13.93 6.14 -5.34
CA THR A 262 14.42 4.96 -6.06
C THR A 262 15.88 4.65 -5.72
N GLN A 263 16.73 5.67 -5.57
CA GLN A 263 18.14 5.51 -5.20
C GLN A 263 18.33 4.95 -3.78
N LEU A 264 17.38 5.18 -2.87
CA LEU A 264 17.44 4.69 -1.49
C LEU A 264 16.84 3.29 -1.29
N LEU A 265 16.05 2.78 -2.24
CA LEU A 265 15.39 1.47 -2.14
C LEU A 265 16.38 0.29 -2.01
N PRO A 266 17.49 0.21 -2.77
CA PRO A 266 18.45 -0.88 -2.61
C PRO A 266 19.01 -0.95 -1.18
N ALA A 267 19.45 0.18 -0.64
CA ALA A 267 19.99 0.24 0.72
C ALA A 267 18.96 -0.13 1.80
N LEU A 268 17.67 0.15 1.57
CA LEU A 268 16.58 -0.29 2.44
C LEU A 268 16.39 -1.81 2.38
N ASN A 269 16.39 -2.39 1.19
CA ASN A 269 16.15 -3.81 0.99
C ASN A 269 17.37 -4.69 1.35
N GLU A 270 18.58 -4.16 1.27
CA GLU A 270 19.83 -4.82 1.68
C GLU A 270 20.12 -4.69 3.19
N ARG A 271 19.34 -3.87 3.89
CA ARG A 271 19.50 -3.69 5.33
C ARG A 271 19.21 -4.99 6.09
N PRO A 272 20.12 -5.45 6.98
CA PRO A 272 19.89 -6.65 7.79
C PRO A 272 18.63 -6.57 8.64
N PHE A 273 17.94 -7.68 8.79
CA PHE A 273 16.82 -7.79 9.72
C PHE A 273 17.31 -7.69 11.18
N LYS A 274 16.48 -7.12 12.07
CA LYS A 274 16.80 -7.03 13.50
C LYS A 274 16.73 -8.38 14.24
N LYS A 275 15.84 -9.28 13.81
CA LYS A 275 15.49 -10.53 14.53
C LYS A 275 15.62 -11.79 13.69
N LEU A 276 15.91 -11.65 12.41
CA LEU A 276 16.04 -12.76 11.46
C LEU A 276 17.40 -12.65 10.76
N PRO A 277 17.99 -13.77 10.31
CA PRO A 277 19.21 -13.73 9.50
C PRO A 277 18.91 -13.12 8.12
N GLY A 278 19.91 -12.51 7.51
CA GLY A 278 19.87 -11.96 6.17
C GLY A 278 19.13 -10.63 6.06
N CYS A 279 18.74 -10.28 4.84
CA CYS A 279 18.05 -9.04 4.46
C CYS A 279 16.80 -9.30 3.61
N ARG A 280 16.04 -8.23 3.30
CA ARG A 280 14.82 -8.33 2.46
C ARG A 280 15.11 -8.83 1.05
N LYS A 281 16.21 -8.39 0.45
CA LYS A 281 16.64 -8.78 -0.91
C LYS A 281 16.94 -10.28 -0.97
N GLU A 282 17.68 -10.83 -0.01
CA GLU A 282 17.97 -12.26 0.08
C GLU A 282 16.70 -13.08 0.35
N ALA A 283 15.85 -12.60 1.27
CA ALA A 283 14.57 -13.22 1.55
C ALA A 283 13.65 -13.21 0.31
N PHE A 284 13.63 -12.13 -0.46
CA PHE A 284 12.91 -12.02 -1.72
C PHE A 284 13.38 -13.05 -2.74
N ALA A 285 14.68 -13.10 -3.01
CA ALA A 285 15.25 -14.03 -3.99
C ALA A 285 14.94 -15.49 -3.65
N ARG A 286 14.95 -15.83 -2.36
CA ARG A 286 14.70 -17.20 -1.88
C ARG A 286 13.23 -17.56 -1.76
N LEU A 287 12.38 -16.62 -1.30
CA LEU A 287 10.98 -16.90 -0.94
C LEU A 287 10.00 -16.48 -2.04
N ASP A 288 9.94 -15.18 -2.36
CA ASP A 288 8.86 -14.65 -3.19
C ASP A 288 9.14 -14.77 -4.70
N ALA A 289 10.36 -14.45 -5.15
CA ALA A 289 10.70 -14.39 -6.56
C ALA A 289 10.36 -15.67 -7.37
N PRO A 290 10.60 -16.90 -6.86
CA PRO A 290 10.28 -18.12 -7.60
C PRO A 290 8.78 -18.36 -7.81
N TYR A 291 7.92 -17.72 -7.03
CA TYR A 291 6.47 -17.91 -7.04
C TYR A 291 5.69 -16.77 -7.65
N LEU A 292 6.36 -15.70 -8.07
CA LEU A 292 5.70 -14.61 -8.80
C LEU A 292 5.33 -15.05 -10.21
N ARG A 293 4.18 -14.61 -10.68
CA ARG A 293 3.78 -14.81 -12.08
C ARG A 293 4.60 -13.91 -13.01
N PRO A 294 4.83 -14.32 -14.27
CA PRO A 294 5.54 -13.47 -15.22
C PRO A 294 4.77 -12.19 -15.52
N LEU A 295 5.50 -11.12 -15.78
CA LEU A 295 4.91 -9.87 -16.24
C LEU A 295 4.30 -10.06 -17.65
N PRO A 296 3.16 -9.44 -17.96
CA PRO A 296 2.65 -9.36 -19.31
C PRO A 296 3.63 -8.59 -20.21
N THR A 297 3.62 -8.90 -21.51
CA THR A 297 4.49 -8.25 -22.51
C THR A 297 4.25 -6.75 -22.65
N THR A 298 3.04 -6.30 -22.37
CA THR A 298 2.64 -4.90 -22.45
C THR A 298 2.30 -4.35 -21.06
N ARG A 299 2.58 -3.06 -20.85
CA ARG A 299 2.15 -2.36 -19.63
C ARG A 299 0.66 -2.08 -19.68
N PHE A 300 0.00 -2.11 -18.54
CA PHE A 300 -1.38 -1.65 -18.44
C PHE A 300 -1.47 -0.17 -18.79
N ILE A 301 -2.42 0.16 -19.67
CA ILE A 301 -2.75 1.53 -20.03
C ILE A 301 -4.13 1.82 -19.43
N MET A 302 -4.15 2.74 -18.48
CA MET A 302 -5.39 3.17 -17.86
C MET A 302 -6.27 3.86 -18.89
N ALA A 303 -7.56 3.50 -18.91
CA ALA A 303 -8.58 4.11 -19.74
C ALA A 303 -9.63 4.82 -18.89
N GLU A 304 -10.10 5.96 -19.39
CA GLU A 304 -11.31 6.61 -18.92
C GLU A 304 -12.50 6.00 -19.65
N TRP A 305 -13.62 5.84 -18.95
CA TRP A 305 -14.85 5.32 -19.53
C TRP A 305 -15.95 6.39 -19.52
N LYS A 306 -16.55 6.62 -20.70
CA LYS A 306 -17.71 7.53 -20.86
C LYS A 306 -18.79 6.85 -21.64
N ARG A 307 -20.04 7.24 -21.41
CA ARG A 307 -21.17 6.92 -22.27
C ARG A 307 -21.47 8.11 -23.17
N ALA A 308 -21.82 7.84 -24.40
CA ALA A 308 -22.20 8.86 -25.39
C ALA A 308 -23.26 8.35 -26.35
N GLY A 309 -24.12 9.24 -26.78
CA GLY A 309 -25.09 8.96 -27.81
C GLY A 309 -24.48 9.04 -29.20
N VAL A 310 -24.90 8.16 -30.11
CA VAL A 310 -24.51 8.22 -31.52
C VAL A 310 -25.43 9.22 -32.23
N ASN A 311 -24.84 10.25 -32.84
CA ASN A 311 -25.54 11.25 -33.62
C ASN A 311 -26.13 10.68 -34.91
N ILE A 312 -27.00 11.44 -35.56
CA ILE A 312 -27.67 11.04 -36.81
C ILE A 312 -26.72 10.84 -37.99
N ASP A 313 -25.53 11.45 -37.89
CA ASP A 313 -24.42 11.36 -38.83
C ASP A 313 -23.46 10.21 -38.52
N TYR A 314 -23.89 9.23 -37.68
CA TYR A 314 -23.10 8.05 -37.25
C TYR A 314 -21.77 8.39 -36.54
N HIS A 315 -21.68 9.56 -35.91
CA HIS A 315 -20.54 9.96 -35.11
C HIS A 315 -20.87 10.09 -33.63
N VAL A 316 -19.84 9.92 -32.80
CA VAL A 316 -19.89 10.18 -31.37
C VAL A 316 -18.92 11.32 -31.05
N GLU A 317 -19.38 12.29 -30.29
CA GLU A 317 -18.56 13.42 -29.88
C GLU A 317 -17.74 13.08 -28.62
N PHE A 318 -16.45 13.43 -28.63
CA PHE A 318 -15.62 13.48 -27.45
C PHE A 318 -14.64 14.67 -27.52
N GLU A 319 -14.66 15.53 -26.51
CA GLU A 319 -13.83 16.75 -26.43
C GLU A 319 -13.91 17.67 -27.65
N GLY A 320 -15.07 17.68 -28.33
CA GLY A 320 -15.31 18.48 -29.53
C GLY A 320 -14.81 17.86 -30.83
N HIS A 321 -14.29 16.64 -30.82
CA HIS A 321 -13.95 15.85 -31.99
C HIS A 321 -14.98 14.73 -32.23
N TYR A 322 -15.26 14.39 -33.46
CA TYR A 322 -16.29 13.44 -33.86
C TYR A 322 -15.69 12.15 -34.42
N TYR A 323 -16.09 11.01 -33.86
CA TYR A 323 -15.56 9.69 -34.20
C TYR A 323 -16.65 8.80 -34.76
N SER A 324 -16.48 8.26 -35.96
CA SER A 324 -17.50 7.45 -36.61
C SER A 324 -17.68 6.07 -35.98
N VAL A 325 -18.89 5.60 -36.00
CA VAL A 325 -19.28 4.21 -35.65
C VAL A 325 -20.15 3.64 -36.75
N PRO A 326 -20.36 2.31 -36.88
CA PRO A 326 -21.27 1.75 -37.84
C PRO A 326 -22.64 2.44 -37.80
N HIS A 327 -23.14 2.87 -38.95
CA HIS A 327 -24.41 3.64 -39.09
C HIS A 327 -25.64 2.96 -38.48
N ALA A 328 -25.59 1.62 -38.33
CA ALA A 328 -26.66 0.85 -37.65
C ALA A 328 -26.83 1.22 -36.17
N LEU A 329 -25.85 1.90 -35.56
CA LEU A 329 -25.87 2.33 -34.17
C LEU A 329 -26.41 3.75 -33.95
N VAL A 330 -26.85 4.43 -35.01
CA VAL A 330 -27.43 5.78 -34.91
C VAL A 330 -28.54 5.82 -33.88
N ARG A 331 -28.52 6.87 -33.02
CA ARG A 331 -29.43 7.08 -31.88
C ARG A 331 -29.34 6.05 -30.76
N GLN A 332 -28.34 5.17 -30.76
CA GLN A 332 -28.06 4.28 -29.65
C GLN A 332 -27.02 4.89 -28.73
N GLU A 333 -26.99 4.43 -27.47
CA GLU A 333 -25.92 4.76 -26.52
C GLU A 333 -24.77 3.76 -26.68
N VAL A 334 -23.54 4.26 -26.67
CA VAL A 334 -22.32 3.48 -26.76
C VAL A 334 -21.37 3.85 -25.60
N GLU A 335 -20.43 2.98 -25.31
CA GLU A 335 -19.39 3.21 -24.31
C GLU A 335 -18.08 3.56 -25.01
N LEU A 336 -17.44 4.63 -24.56
CA LEU A 336 -16.13 5.06 -25.01
C LEU A 336 -15.09 4.61 -24.00
N ARG A 337 -14.09 3.84 -24.44
CA ARG A 337 -12.88 3.52 -23.70
C ARG A 337 -11.76 4.42 -24.22
N ILE A 338 -11.39 5.41 -23.42
CA ILE A 338 -10.51 6.50 -23.82
C ILE A 338 -9.17 6.31 -23.16
N THR A 339 -8.14 6.16 -23.98
CA THR A 339 -6.74 6.13 -23.53
C THR A 339 -6.06 7.47 -23.86
N ARG A 340 -4.76 7.56 -23.60
CA ARG A 340 -3.98 8.74 -24.02
C ARG A 340 -3.91 8.92 -25.54
N SER A 341 -3.90 7.82 -26.31
CA SER A 341 -3.67 7.83 -27.76
C SER A 341 -4.82 7.30 -28.59
N THR A 342 -5.77 6.57 -28.00
CA THR A 342 -6.84 5.91 -28.73
C THR A 342 -8.20 6.09 -28.06
N ILE A 343 -9.26 6.06 -28.86
CA ILE A 343 -10.64 5.95 -28.43
C ILE A 343 -11.20 4.66 -29.04
N GLU A 344 -11.55 3.72 -28.17
CA GLU A 344 -12.29 2.52 -28.53
C GLU A 344 -13.76 2.73 -28.23
N ILE A 345 -14.62 2.38 -29.15
CA ILE A 345 -16.08 2.53 -29.02
C ILE A 345 -16.69 1.14 -28.92
N LEU A 346 -17.47 0.93 -27.87
CA LEU A 346 -18.10 -0.36 -27.59
C LEU A 346 -19.63 -0.21 -27.58
N ALA A 347 -20.30 -1.14 -28.25
CA ALA A 347 -21.77 -1.30 -28.19
C ALA A 347 -22.06 -2.66 -27.56
N ARG A 348 -22.83 -2.67 -26.47
CA ARG A 348 -23.25 -3.89 -25.75
C ARG A 348 -22.03 -4.77 -25.36
N GLY A 349 -20.91 -4.15 -24.94
CA GLY A 349 -19.68 -4.83 -24.53
C GLY A 349 -18.77 -5.28 -25.69
N HIS A 350 -19.18 -5.13 -26.96
CA HIS A 350 -18.36 -5.47 -28.13
C HIS A 350 -17.76 -4.23 -28.76
N ARG A 351 -16.44 -4.25 -29.06
CA ARG A 351 -15.76 -3.15 -29.73
C ARG A 351 -16.25 -3.04 -31.17
N VAL A 352 -16.84 -1.90 -31.51
CA VAL A 352 -17.40 -1.61 -32.84
C VAL A 352 -16.54 -0.64 -33.64
N ALA A 353 -15.69 0.15 -33.00
CA ALA A 353 -14.76 1.06 -33.64
C ALA A 353 -13.53 1.32 -32.76
N ILE A 354 -12.42 1.70 -33.40
CA ILE A 354 -11.22 2.22 -32.77
C ILE A 354 -10.66 3.36 -33.61
N HIS A 355 -10.35 4.48 -32.96
CA HIS A 355 -9.78 5.66 -33.60
C HIS A 355 -8.55 6.18 -32.84
N PRO A 356 -7.56 6.77 -33.49
CA PRO A 356 -6.57 7.61 -32.84
C PRO A 356 -7.27 8.79 -32.14
N ARG A 357 -6.91 9.07 -30.88
CA ARG A 357 -7.44 10.25 -30.18
C ARG A 357 -6.93 11.52 -30.82
N SER A 358 -7.82 12.43 -31.16
CA SER A 358 -7.52 13.73 -31.75
C SER A 358 -7.99 14.86 -30.83
N GLY A 359 -7.18 15.90 -30.68
CA GLY A 359 -7.54 17.15 -29.98
C GLY A 359 -8.11 18.23 -30.88
N ARG A 360 -8.35 17.95 -32.16
CA ARG A 360 -8.86 18.94 -33.13
C ARG A 360 -10.36 19.09 -32.99
N LYS A 361 -10.80 20.15 -32.37
CA LYS A 361 -12.22 20.46 -32.20
C LYS A 361 -12.88 20.77 -33.54
N GLY A 362 -14.12 20.30 -33.75
CA GLY A 362 -14.92 20.48 -34.96
C GLY A 362 -14.53 19.57 -36.14
N TYR A 363 -13.54 18.70 -35.97
CA TYR A 363 -13.12 17.75 -37.01
C TYR A 363 -13.72 16.36 -36.80
N HIS A 364 -13.77 15.59 -37.88
CA HIS A 364 -14.32 14.24 -37.92
C HIS A 364 -13.23 13.21 -38.26
N SER A 365 -13.21 12.10 -37.53
CA SER A 365 -12.46 10.88 -37.88
C SER A 365 -13.45 9.83 -38.37
N THR A 366 -13.54 9.66 -39.69
CA THR A 366 -14.55 8.80 -40.31
C THR A 366 -13.88 7.59 -40.95
N ILE A 367 -14.36 6.39 -40.62
CA ILE A 367 -14.02 5.13 -41.30
C ILE A 367 -15.09 4.87 -42.37
N ALA A 368 -14.65 4.59 -43.60
CA ALA A 368 -15.56 4.40 -44.75
C ALA A 368 -16.59 3.28 -44.54
N ASP A 369 -16.19 2.19 -43.87
CA ASP A 369 -17.11 1.07 -43.58
C ASP A 369 -18.19 1.37 -42.57
N HIS A 370 -18.10 2.48 -41.86
CA HIS A 370 -19.16 2.95 -40.95
C HIS A 370 -20.29 3.67 -41.67
N MET A 371 -20.04 4.12 -42.91
CA MET A 371 -21.01 4.87 -43.69
C MET A 371 -22.11 3.98 -44.28
N PRO A 372 -23.34 4.46 -44.40
CA PRO A 372 -24.34 3.83 -45.27
C PRO A 372 -23.84 3.73 -46.72
N ALA A 373 -24.33 2.76 -47.47
CA ALA A 373 -23.90 2.55 -48.84
C ALA A 373 -24.07 3.81 -49.71
N SER A 374 -25.15 4.56 -49.52
CA SER A 374 -25.43 5.82 -50.22
C SER A 374 -24.39 6.90 -49.93
N HIS A 375 -24.01 7.08 -48.65
CA HIS A 375 -22.98 8.05 -48.26
C HIS A 375 -21.58 7.66 -48.75
N ARG A 376 -21.26 6.36 -48.71
CA ARG A 376 -20.00 5.83 -49.23
C ARG A 376 -19.89 6.09 -50.72
N ALA A 377 -20.93 5.76 -51.49
CA ALA A 377 -20.98 6.04 -52.91
C ALA A 377 -20.76 7.53 -53.20
N HIS A 378 -21.41 8.43 -52.40
CA HIS A 378 -21.24 9.88 -52.57
C HIS A 378 -19.81 10.34 -52.20
N ALA A 379 -19.21 9.82 -51.11
CA ALA A 379 -17.84 10.15 -50.69
C ALA A 379 -16.76 9.65 -51.70
N GLU A 380 -17.05 8.59 -52.45
CA GLU A 380 -16.18 8.06 -53.49
C GLU A 380 -16.26 8.86 -54.83
N TRP A 381 -17.20 9.79 -54.95
CA TRP A 381 -17.29 10.64 -56.13
C TRP A 381 -16.18 11.70 -56.07
N SER A 382 -15.03 11.34 -56.62
CA SER A 382 -13.95 12.28 -56.91
C SER A 382 -14.15 12.93 -58.28
N PRO A 383 -13.56 14.11 -58.54
CA PRO A 383 -13.57 14.71 -59.85
C PRO A 383 -13.09 13.73 -60.95
N SER A 384 -12.09 12.91 -60.65
CA SER A 384 -11.59 11.88 -61.58
C SER A 384 -12.63 10.78 -61.87
N LYS A 385 -13.39 10.34 -60.83
CA LYS A 385 -14.42 9.30 -60.93
C LYS A 385 -15.63 9.83 -61.70
N LEU A 386 -16.02 11.09 -61.43
CA LEU A 386 -17.05 11.83 -62.18
C LEU A 386 -16.70 11.95 -63.67
N MET A 387 -15.42 12.29 -63.98
CA MET A 387 -14.91 12.38 -65.33
C MET A 387 -14.96 11.01 -66.02
N ASN A 388 -14.47 9.95 -65.35
CA ASN A 388 -14.48 8.59 -65.90
C ASN A 388 -15.90 8.10 -66.19
N TRP A 389 -16.83 8.34 -65.20
CA TRP A 389 -18.21 8.00 -65.38
C TRP A 389 -18.87 8.80 -66.52
N ALA A 390 -18.65 10.12 -66.58
CA ALA A 390 -19.17 10.97 -67.61
C ALA A 390 -18.67 10.56 -68.99
N SER A 391 -17.38 10.18 -69.11
CA SER A 391 -16.76 9.66 -70.35
C SER A 391 -17.37 8.30 -70.76
N SER A 392 -17.77 7.44 -69.82
CA SER A 392 -18.44 6.17 -70.09
C SER A 392 -19.87 6.33 -70.58
N VAL A 393 -20.54 7.43 -70.25
CA VAL A 393 -21.88 7.77 -70.76
C VAL A 393 -21.80 8.29 -72.19
N GLY A 394 -20.73 9.06 -72.52
CA GLY A 394 -20.51 9.54 -73.87
C GLY A 394 -19.54 10.76 -73.89
N PRO A 395 -18.93 11.03 -75.05
CA PRO A 395 -17.90 12.08 -75.16
C PRO A 395 -18.43 13.48 -74.85
N ALA A 396 -19.67 13.78 -75.24
CA ALA A 396 -20.32 15.07 -74.94
C ALA A 396 -20.56 15.29 -73.46
N THR A 397 -20.96 14.24 -72.73
CA THR A 397 -21.16 14.27 -71.26
C THR A 397 -19.81 14.45 -70.55
N GLY A 398 -18.77 13.79 -71.02
CA GLY A 398 -17.42 13.96 -70.48
C GLY A 398 -16.90 15.39 -70.62
N GLU A 399 -17.08 16.01 -71.78
CA GLU A 399 -16.70 17.40 -72.01
C GLU A 399 -17.51 18.39 -71.17
N LEU A 400 -18.80 18.16 -70.99
CA LEU A 400 -19.65 18.98 -70.11
C LEU A 400 -19.20 18.93 -68.68
N VAL A 401 -18.96 17.73 -68.13
CA VAL A 401 -18.50 17.55 -66.72
C VAL A 401 -17.14 18.12 -66.51
N LYS A 402 -16.23 18.02 -67.48
CA LYS A 402 -14.90 18.64 -67.48
C LYS A 402 -14.94 20.17 -67.35
N ARG A 403 -15.96 20.82 -67.93
CA ARG A 403 -16.19 22.27 -67.83
C ARG A 403 -16.85 22.69 -66.51
N LEU A 404 -17.54 21.77 -65.83
CA LEU A 404 -18.25 22.05 -64.60
C LEU A 404 -17.33 21.80 -63.34
N LEU A 405 -16.33 20.98 -63.44
CA LEU A 405 -15.30 20.73 -62.44
C LEU A 405 -14.11 21.71 -62.56
#